data_89309a3f9a3af2f115772dfd86c8f18c
#
_entry.id   89309a3f9a3af2f115772dfd86c8f18c
#
_cell.length_a   1.000
_cell.length_b   1.000
_cell.length_c   1.000
_cell.angle_alpha   90.00
_cell.angle_beta   90.00
_cell.angle_gamma   90.00
#
_symmetry.space_group_name_H-M   'P 1'
#
loop_
_entity.id
_entity.type
_entity.pdbx_description
1 polymer ?
#
loop_
_entity_poly.entity_id
_entity_poly.type
_entity_poly.pdbx_seq_one_letter_code
_entity_poly.pdbx_strand_id
1 'polypeptide(L)'
;MSRAPEIAFACATCGREATSALDGHGRCPHCGATRELRLTSSSREGVIDRCPACDGEQLYVQRDFNQKAGLAIVIVGAVLAPFTPYYASLLVAVLVDAALYALLPEITVCYRCHAHLRGFRRNPKHQPFDLHLAEQYEIRR
;
A
#
# COMPACT_ATOMS: atom_id res chain seq x y z
N MET A 1 1.31 -15.77 7.42
CA MET A 1 2.61 -15.30 7.95
C MET A 1 2.45 -13.81 8.27
N SER A 2 2.46 -13.47 9.55
CA SER A 2 2.36 -12.07 9.98
C SER A 2 3.67 -11.35 9.63
N ARG A 3 3.64 -10.43 8.68
CA ARG A 3 4.77 -9.53 8.42
C ARG A 3 4.96 -8.62 9.64
N ALA A 4 6.21 -8.34 9.97
CA ALA A 4 6.52 -7.32 10.98
C ALA A 4 5.89 -5.97 10.56
N PRO A 5 5.37 -5.18 11.51
CA PRO A 5 4.78 -3.88 11.20
C PRO A 5 5.85 -2.94 10.63
N GLU A 6 5.59 -2.42 9.45
CA GLU A 6 6.48 -1.52 8.72
C GLU A 6 5.71 -0.33 8.14
N ILE A 7 6.38 0.79 7.98
CA ILE A 7 5.87 1.98 7.32
C ILE A 7 6.75 2.34 6.12
N ALA A 8 6.12 2.52 4.96
CA ALA A 8 6.75 3.13 3.79
C ALA A 8 6.21 4.55 3.62
N PHE A 9 7.10 5.53 3.51
CA PHE A 9 6.76 6.95 3.39
C PHE A 9 7.69 7.66 2.42
N ALA A 10 7.21 8.73 1.79
CA ALA A 10 8.05 9.59 0.99
C ALA A 10 8.93 10.47 1.90
N CYS A 11 10.24 10.42 1.68
CA CYS A 11 11.20 11.26 2.42
C CYS A 11 11.02 12.72 2.05
N ALA A 12 10.84 13.60 3.04
CA ALA A 12 10.67 15.04 2.82
C ALA A 12 11.93 15.70 2.23
N THR A 13 13.11 15.11 2.45
CA THR A 13 14.39 15.70 2.02
C THR A 13 14.77 15.30 0.59
N CYS A 14 14.60 14.03 0.21
CA CYS A 14 15.04 13.53 -1.10
C CYS A 14 13.89 13.05 -2.02
N GLY A 15 12.64 13.07 -1.55
CA GLY A 15 11.45 12.65 -2.28
C GLY A 15 11.35 11.14 -2.55
N ARG A 16 12.36 10.36 -2.20
CA ARG A 16 12.36 8.91 -2.42
C ARG A 16 11.55 8.18 -1.35
N GLU A 17 10.99 7.04 -1.73
CA GLU A 17 10.31 6.16 -0.80
C GLU A 17 11.32 5.54 0.18
N ALA A 18 11.02 5.64 1.45
CA ALA A 18 11.79 5.06 2.54
C ALA A 18 10.90 4.11 3.34
N THR A 19 11.40 2.92 3.62
CA THR A 19 10.71 1.96 4.48
C THR A 19 11.45 1.86 5.81
N SER A 20 10.70 1.90 6.90
CA SER A 20 11.23 1.79 8.26
C SER A 20 10.38 0.86 9.09
N ALA A 21 11.02 0.16 10.03
CA ALA A 21 10.30 -0.53 11.09
C ALA A 21 9.61 0.50 12.01
N LEU A 22 8.58 0.09 12.73
CA LEU A 22 7.87 0.95 13.68
C LEU A 22 8.56 0.96 15.05
N ASP A 23 9.75 1.53 15.08
CA ASP A 23 10.55 1.71 16.30
C ASP A 23 10.53 3.15 16.86
N GLY A 24 9.72 4.03 16.26
CA GLY A 24 9.60 5.45 16.63
C GLY A 24 10.45 6.40 15.78
N HIS A 25 11.42 5.90 15.03
CA HIS A 25 12.29 6.71 14.17
C HIS A 25 12.37 6.12 12.76
N GLY A 26 11.85 6.83 11.79
CA GLY A 26 12.01 6.49 10.38
C GLY A 26 13.30 7.07 9.81
N ARG A 27 14.25 6.24 9.39
CA ARG A 27 15.47 6.69 8.71
C ARG A 27 15.40 6.44 7.21
N CYS A 28 15.67 7.48 6.43
CA CYS A 28 15.76 7.33 4.99
C CYS A 28 17.08 6.65 4.59
N PRO A 29 17.05 5.50 3.89
CA PRO A 29 18.27 4.80 3.46
C PRO A 29 19.03 5.56 2.36
N HIS A 30 18.37 6.50 1.68
CA HIS A 30 18.97 7.21 0.54
C HIS A 30 19.74 8.49 0.94
N CYS A 31 19.24 9.24 1.92
CA CYS A 31 19.85 10.52 2.32
C CYS A 31 20.22 10.58 3.81
N GLY A 32 19.91 9.53 4.58
CA GLY A 32 20.19 9.48 6.02
C GLY A 32 19.28 10.35 6.89
N ALA A 33 18.37 11.13 6.30
CA ALA A 33 17.43 11.96 7.05
C ALA A 33 16.56 11.10 7.97
N THR A 34 16.40 11.55 9.21
CA THR A 34 15.54 10.89 10.20
C THR A 34 14.22 11.64 10.33
N ARG A 35 13.16 10.90 10.53
CA ARG A 35 11.81 11.41 10.79
C ARG A 35 11.27 10.76 12.06
N GLU A 36 10.74 11.54 12.97
CA GLU A 36 10.03 11.01 14.12
C GLU A 36 8.68 10.42 13.67
N LEU A 37 8.42 9.19 14.08
CA LEU A 37 7.16 8.50 13.85
C LEU A 37 6.35 8.57 15.15
N ARG A 38 5.16 9.16 15.08
CA ARG A 38 4.25 9.28 16.22
C ARG A 38 3.47 7.98 16.40
N LEU A 39 3.94 7.15 17.30
CA LEU A 39 3.28 5.88 17.63
C LEU A 39 2.27 6.11 18.75
N THR A 40 1.00 5.84 18.45
CA THR A 40 -0.08 5.77 19.46
C THR A 40 -0.04 4.43 20.20
N SER A 41 -0.72 4.33 21.34
CA SER A 41 -0.91 3.07 22.05
C SER A 41 -1.51 1.99 21.14
N SER A 42 -2.53 2.33 20.37
CA SER A 42 -3.18 1.45 19.41
C SER A 42 -2.22 0.94 18.33
N SER A 43 -1.30 1.79 17.86
CA SER A 43 -0.28 1.39 16.86
C SER A 43 0.66 0.31 17.42
N ARG A 44 0.98 0.37 18.71
CA ARG A 44 1.80 -0.65 19.42
C ARG A 44 1.04 -1.96 19.61
N GLU A 45 -0.28 -1.91 19.70
CA GLU A 45 -1.17 -3.07 19.76
C GLU A 45 -1.46 -3.68 18.39
N GLY A 46 -0.90 -3.10 17.32
CA GLY A 46 -1.04 -3.57 15.96
C GLY A 46 -2.28 -3.05 15.22
N VAL A 47 -2.92 -1.99 15.72
CA VAL A 47 -4.06 -1.32 15.08
C VAL A 47 -3.72 0.14 14.83
N ILE A 48 -3.90 0.62 13.61
CA ILE A 48 -3.63 2.01 13.25
C ILE A 48 -4.91 2.84 13.38
N ASP A 49 -4.86 3.90 14.18
CA ASP A 49 -5.92 4.92 14.28
C ASP A 49 -5.55 6.22 13.57
N ARG A 50 -4.25 6.58 13.61
CA ARG A 50 -3.70 7.77 12.98
C ARG A 50 -2.42 7.45 12.24
N CYS A 51 -2.11 8.23 11.22
CA CYS A 51 -0.88 8.05 10.47
C CYS A 51 0.35 8.42 11.31
N PRO A 52 1.29 7.49 11.55
CA PRO A 52 2.50 7.78 12.33
C PRO A 52 3.41 8.84 11.70
N ALA A 53 3.31 9.03 10.37
CA ALA A 53 4.16 9.98 9.64
C ALA A 53 3.63 11.41 9.66
N CYS A 54 2.32 11.64 9.58
CA CYS A 54 1.75 12.99 9.46
C CYS A 54 0.63 13.30 10.45
N ASP A 55 0.30 12.35 11.34
CA ASP A 55 -0.79 12.43 12.33
C ASP A 55 -2.19 12.61 11.70
N GLY A 56 -2.33 12.29 10.41
CA GLY A 56 -3.62 12.33 9.71
C GLY A 56 -4.56 11.24 10.19
N GLU A 57 -5.85 11.57 10.34
CA GLU A 57 -6.89 10.65 10.81
C GLU A 57 -7.55 9.87 9.66
N GLN A 58 -7.46 10.40 8.43
CA GLN A 58 -8.10 9.78 7.29
C GLN A 58 -7.16 8.75 6.65
N LEU A 59 -7.54 7.51 6.84
CA LEU A 59 -6.83 6.33 6.37
C LEU A 59 -7.81 5.44 5.62
N TYR A 60 -7.34 4.78 4.57
CA TYR A 60 -8.13 3.80 3.82
C TYR A 60 -7.40 2.46 3.71
N VAL A 61 -8.15 1.42 3.47
CA VAL A 61 -7.63 0.07 3.31
C VAL A 61 -7.65 -0.29 1.83
N GLN A 62 -6.51 -0.78 1.33
CA GLN A 62 -6.40 -1.35 0.00
C GLN A 62 -5.57 -2.63 0.03
N ARG A 63 -5.59 -3.41 -1.06
CA ARG A 63 -4.70 -4.57 -1.21
C ARG A 63 -3.34 -4.12 -1.73
N ASP A 64 -2.28 -4.75 -1.23
CA ASP A 64 -0.89 -4.47 -1.64
C ASP A 64 -0.60 -5.07 -3.03
N PHE A 65 -1.34 -4.60 -4.03
CA PHE A 65 -1.25 -5.10 -5.39
C PHE A 65 -0.23 -4.32 -6.21
N ASN A 66 0.75 -5.04 -6.75
CA ASN A 66 1.72 -4.43 -7.64
C ASN A 66 1.15 -4.35 -9.07
N GLN A 67 0.71 -3.17 -9.46
CA GLN A 67 0.15 -2.89 -10.79
C GLN A 67 1.04 -3.36 -11.95
N LYS A 68 2.37 -3.30 -11.79
CA LYS A 68 3.32 -3.74 -12.81
C LYS A 68 3.28 -5.26 -13.00
N ALA A 69 3.07 -6.01 -11.91
CA ALA A 69 2.96 -7.46 -11.98
C ALA A 69 1.66 -7.88 -12.69
N GLY A 70 0.52 -7.27 -12.35
CA GLY A 70 -0.74 -7.52 -13.04
C GLY A 70 -0.67 -7.19 -14.53
N LEU A 71 -0.12 -6.02 -14.86
CA LEU A 71 0.08 -5.64 -16.26
C LEU A 71 0.97 -6.63 -17.03
N ALA A 72 2.05 -7.12 -16.41
CA ALA A 72 2.93 -8.11 -17.02
C ALA A 72 2.19 -9.43 -17.32
N ILE A 73 1.35 -9.90 -16.39
CA ILE A 73 0.54 -11.12 -16.58
C ILE A 73 -0.42 -10.95 -17.77
N VAL A 74 -1.09 -9.82 -17.86
CA VAL A 74 -2.01 -9.53 -18.97
C VAL A 74 -1.26 -9.45 -20.30
N ILE A 75 -0.11 -8.79 -20.36
CA ILE A 75 0.72 -8.69 -21.58
C ILE A 75 1.16 -10.10 -22.04
N VAL A 76 1.65 -10.94 -21.12
CA VAL A 76 2.03 -12.31 -21.47
C VAL A 76 0.84 -13.10 -21.98
N GLY A 77 -0.32 -13.01 -21.34
CA GLY A 77 -1.55 -13.61 -21.81
C GLY A 77 -1.97 -13.17 -23.21
N ALA A 78 -1.84 -11.87 -23.49
CA ALA A 78 -2.16 -11.30 -24.80
C ALA A 78 -1.19 -11.75 -25.92
N VAL A 79 0.10 -11.83 -25.65
CA VAL A 79 1.11 -12.33 -26.59
C VAL A 79 0.89 -13.80 -26.92
N LEU A 80 0.47 -14.60 -25.95
CA LEU A 80 0.18 -16.03 -26.15
C LEU A 80 -1.19 -16.28 -26.78
N ALA A 81 -2.09 -15.29 -26.77
CA ALA A 81 -3.47 -15.45 -27.26
C ALA A 81 -3.58 -16.01 -28.68
N PRO A 82 -2.80 -15.58 -29.70
CA PRO A 82 -2.88 -16.12 -31.04
C PRO A 82 -2.42 -17.57 -31.15
N PHE A 83 -1.66 -18.07 -30.19
CA PHE A 83 -1.14 -19.45 -30.18
C PHE A 83 -2.03 -20.43 -29.40
N THR A 84 -3.08 -19.93 -28.74
CA THR A 84 -3.97 -20.75 -27.93
C THR A 84 -5.39 -20.77 -28.49
N PRO A 85 -6.07 -21.96 -28.48
CA PRO A 85 -7.45 -22.04 -28.95
C PRO A 85 -8.37 -21.22 -28.05
N TYR A 86 -9.35 -20.56 -28.68
CA TYR A 86 -10.37 -19.76 -27.97
C TYR A 86 -9.83 -18.70 -27.01
N TYR A 87 -8.59 -18.19 -27.23
CA TYR A 87 -7.93 -17.22 -26.36
C TYR A 87 -7.80 -17.71 -24.90
N ALA A 88 -7.61 -19.01 -24.71
CA ALA A 88 -7.52 -19.63 -23.40
C ALA A 88 -6.44 -19.01 -22.51
N SER A 89 -5.34 -18.52 -23.10
CA SER A 89 -4.27 -17.81 -22.37
C SER A 89 -4.75 -16.53 -21.66
N LEU A 90 -5.67 -15.79 -22.27
CA LEU A 90 -6.26 -14.61 -21.62
C LEU A 90 -7.15 -14.99 -20.43
N LEU A 91 -7.94 -16.04 -20.59
CA LEU A 91 -8.75 -16.55 -19.48
C LEU A 91 -7.86 -16.98 -18.31
N VAL A 92 -6.81 -17.74 -18.58
CA VAL A 92 -5.83 -18.15 -17.56
C VAL A 92 -5.16 -16.94 -16.91
N ALA A 93 -4.74 -15.94 -17.70
CA ALA A 93 -4.14 -14.71 -17.17
C ALA A 93 -5.08 -13.97 -16.20
N VAL A 94 -6.36 -13.83 -16.55
CA VAL A 94 -7.38 -13.22 -15.68
C VAL A 94 -7.58 -14.01 -14.40
N LEU A 95 -7.65 -15.34 -14.48
CA LEU A 95 -7.80 -16.20 -13.29
C LEU A 95 -6.58 -16.11 -12.36
N VAL A 96 -5.37 -16.09 -12.91
CA VAL A 96 -4.13 -15.92 -12.14
C VAL A 96 -4.11 -14.56 -11.46
N ASP A 97 -4.46 -13.49 -12.17
CA ASP A 97 -4.49 -12.14 -11.64
C ASP A 97 -5.53 -11.99 -10.53
N ALA A 98 -6.73 -12.54 -10.73
CA ALA A 98 -7.77 -12.56 -9.71
C ALA A 98 -7.36 -13.38 -8.47
N ALA A 99 -6.70 -14.51 -8.64
CA ALA A 99 -6.20 -15.33 -7.54
C ALA A 99 -5.11 -14.58 -6.75
N LEU A 100 -4.14 -13.96 -7.45
CA LEU A 100 -3.11 -13.14 -6.82
C LEU A 100 -3.74 -11.99 -6.03
N TYR A 101 -4.69 -11.26 -6.62
CA TYR A 101 -5.40 -10.19 -5.92
C TYR A 101 -6.11 -10.68 -4.66
N ALA A 102 -6.75 -11.86 -4.70
CA ALA A 102 -7.47 -12.43 -3.56
C ALA A 102 -6.53 -12.84 -2.41
N LEU A 103 -5.30 -13.29 -2.73
CA LEU A 103 -4.31 -13.77 -1.76
C LEU A 103 -3.45 -12.66 -1.16
N LEU A 104 -3.45 -11.46 -1.75
CA LEU A 104 -2.62 -10.36 -1.27
C LEU A 104 -3.12 -9.78 0.05
N PRO A 105 -2.21 -9.44 0.98
CA PRO A 105 -2.57 -8.82 2.23
C PRO A 105 -3.15 -7.42 2.04
N GLU A 106 -4.00 -7.02 2.96
CA GLU A 106 -4.50 -5.65 3.04
C GLU A 106 -3.45 -4.75 3.69
N ILE A 107 -3.33 -3.53 3.19
CA ILE A 107 -2.50 -2.47 3.74
C ILE A 107 -3.36 -1.25 4.03
N THR A 108 -2.94 -0.45 5.01
CA THR A 108 -3.57 0.83 5.31
C THR A 108 -2.75 1.96 4.71
N VAL A 109 -3.40 2.90 4.05
CA VAL A 109 -2.76 4.04 3.38
C VAL A 109 -3.35 5.35 3.88
N CYS A 110 -2.50 6.35 4.04
CA CYS A 110 -2.92 7.67 4.48
C CYS A 110 -3.29 8.57 3.28
N TYR A 111 -4.47 9.20 3.29
CA TYR A 111 -4.88 10.15 2.25
C TYR A 111 -3.98 11.39 2.16
N ARG A 112 -3.40 11.82 3.28
CA ARG A 112 -2.62 13.06 3.35
C ARG A 112 -1.19 12.92 2.87
N CYS A 113 -0.47 11.87 3.29
CA CYS A 113 0.97 11.72 2.99
C CYS A 113 1.30 10.47 2.17
N HIS A 114 0.28 9.70 1.78
CA HIS A 114 0.40 8.44 1.03
C HIS A 114 1.36 7.43 1.68
N ALA A 115 1.55 7.49 2.99
CA ALA A 115 2.33 6.49 3.71
C ALA A 115 1.58 5.14 3.69
N HIS A 116 2.29 4.08 3.34
CA HIS A 116 1.79 2.71 3.32
C HIS A 116 2.15 2.02 4.62
N LEU A 117 1.15 1.55 5.34
CA LEU A 117 1.27 0.88 6.63
C LEU A 117 1.00 -0.60 6.44
N ARG A 118 2.03 -1.43 6.59
CA ARG A 118 1.99 -2.89 6.39
C ARG A 118 2.11 -3.62 7.71
N GLY A 119 1.52 -4.83 7.79
CA GLY A 119 1.63 -5.69 8.97
C GLY A 119 0.68 -5.33 10.12
N PHE A 120 -0.25 -4.41 9.92
CA PHE A 120 -1.27 -4.04 10.90
C PHE A 120 -2.58 -4.80 10.71
N ARG A 121 -3.31 -4.96 11.82
CA ARG A 121 -4.68 -5.47 11.76
C ARG A 121 -5.60 -4.41 11.18
N ARG A 122 -6.60 -4.85 10.41
CA ARG A 122 -7.64 -3.99 9.87
C ARG A 122 -8.38 -3.29 11.01
N ASN A 123 -8.40 -1.96 10.97
CA ASN A 123 -9.26 -1.17 11.84
C ASN A 123 -10.64 -1.05 11.17
N PRO A 124 -11.75 -1.44 11.84
CA PRO A 124 -13.08 -1.36 11.25
C PRO A 124 -13.54 0.07 10.92
N LYS A 125 -12.89 1.08 11.48
CA LYS A 125 -13.15 2.50 11.16
C LYS A 125 -12.63 2.91 9.78
N HIS A 126 -11.64 2.20 9.24
CA HIS A 126 -11.06 2.52 7.93
C HIS A 126 -11.87 1.86 6.83
N GLN A 127 -12.40 2.70 5.95
CA GLN A 127 -13.17 2.29 4.78
C GLN A 127 -12.24 1.99 3.59
N PRO A 128 -12.73 1.31 2.55
CA PRO A 128 -12.05 1.23 1.26
C PRO A 128 -11.79 2.63 0.69
N PHE A 129 -10.91 2.73 -0.30
CA PHE A 129 -10.60 3.99 -0.97
C PHE A 129 -11.85 4.72 -1.46
N ASP A 130 -11.98 5.99 -1.11
CA ASP A 130 -13.05 6.89 -1.55
C ASP A 130 -12.43 8.04 -2.36
N LEU A 131 -12.89 8.16 -3.62
CA LEU A 131 -12.41 9.17 -4.56
C LEU A 131 -12.71 10.59 -4.10
N HIS A 132 -13.91 10.83 -3.54
CA HIS A 132 -14.29 12.15 -3.03
C HIS A 132 -13.38 12.64 -1.90
N LEU A 133 -13.02 11.75 -0.99
CA LEU A 133 -12.06 12.08 0.06
C LEU A 133 -10.67 12.34 -0.52
N ALA A 134 -10.22 11.55 -1.51
CA ALA A 134 -8.94 11.74 -2.15
C ALA A 134 -8.83 13.12 -2.81
N GLU A 135 -9.83 13.53 -3.59
CA GLU A 135 -9.91 14.84 -4.24
C GLU A 135 -9.82 16.00 -3.24
N GLN A 136 -10.49 15.90 -2.09
CA GLN A 136 -10.43 16.93 -1.05
C GLN A 136 -9.00 17.13 -0.50
N TYR A 137 -8.21 16.06 -0.44
CA TYR A 137 -6.83 16.14 0.04
C TYR A 137 -5.86 16.61 -1.04
N GLU A 138 -6.12 16.34 -2.33
CA GLU A 138 -5.33 16.86 -3.45
C GLU A 138 -5.51 18.37 -3.62
N ILE A 139 -6.72 18.91 -3.50
CA ILE A 139 -7.03 20.35 -3.62
C ILE A 139 -6.35 21.17 -2.49
N ARG A 140 -6.08 20.55 -1.34
CA ARG A 140 -5.43 21.21 -0.19
C ARG A 140 -3.90 21.16 -0.17
N ARG A 141 -3.29 20.61 -1.20
CA ARG A 141 -1.84 20.55 -1.38
C ARG A 141 -1.32 21.78 -2.12
#